data_13622476318355e9d602fc5ea829ed34
#
_entry.id   13622476318355e9d602fc5ea829ed34
#
_cell.length_a   1.000
_cell.length_b   1.000
_cell.length_c   1.000
_cell.angle_alpha   90.00
_cell.angle_beta   90.00
_cell.angle_gamma   90.00
#
_symmetry.space_group_name_H-M   'P 1'
#
loop_
_entity.id
_entity.type
_entity.pdbx_description
1 polymer ?
#
loop_
_entity_poly.entity_id
_entity_poly.type
_entity_poly.pdbx_seq_one_letter_code
_entity_poly.pdbx_strand_id
1 'polypeptide(L)'
;CVTRRQRQMCIRDRLKAKSKVTMAFLGMVIAHLGIAVFVLGATVTTQLGIEKDIKMTIGETQTIAGYDFVFNGVSPHAKDNYSGFIGDISVFKNNKKVTQLNPEKRLYQTGMPMTEASIDPSITRDLYVALGESLEGGAWSVRIYYKPLVRWIWLGGLMIALGALLAAVDRRYLVRVKS
;
A
#
# COMPACT_ATOMS: atom_id res chain seq x y z
N CYS A 1 -59.77 -0.24 -9.31
CA CYS A 1 -59.67 0.06 -7.87
C CYS A 1 -58.92 -1.08 -7.18
N VAL A 2 -57.64 -0.89 -6.89
CA VAL A 2 -56.81 -1.89 -6.17
C VAL A 2 -57.18 -1.83 -4.69
N THR A 3 -57.88 -2.86 -4.19
CA THR A 3 -58.33 -2.92 -2.81
C THR A 3 -57.17 -2.92 -1.82
N ARG A 4 -57.35 -2.35 -0.62
CA ARG A 4 -56.38 -2.27 0.46
C ARG A 4 -55.75 -3.64 0.80
N ARG A 5 -56.52 -4.73 0.65
CA ARG A 5 -56.04 -6.13 0.83
C ARG A 5 -55.03 -6.56 -0.24
N GLN A 6 -55.18 -6.14 -1.49
CA GLN A 6 -54.23 -6.49 -2.56
C GLN A 6 -52.87 -5.78 -2.37
N ARG A 7 -52.87 -4.52 -1.89
CA ARG A 7 -51.63 -3.82 -1.55
C ARG A 7 -50.87 -4.51 -0.40
N GLN A 8 -51.58 -4.94 0.64
CA GLN A 8 -50.96 -5.63 1.76
C GLN A 8 -50.41 -6.99 1.36
N MET A 9 -51.07 -7.71 0.46
CA MET A 9 -50.57 -8.98 -0.08
C MET A 9 -49.28 -8.80 -0.89
N CYS A 10 -49.24 -7.82 -1.79
CA CYS A 10 -48.03 -7.53 -2.58
C CYS A 10 -46.83 -7.09 -1.73
N ILE A 11 -47.06 -6.33 -0.66
CA ILE A 11 -45.98 -5.93 0.28
C ILE A 11 -45.48 -7.14 1.09
N ARG A 12 -46.40 -7.99 1.55
CA ARG A 12 -46.07 -9.18 2.32
C ARG A 12 -45.34 -10.24 1.50
N ASP A 13 -45.67 -10.39 0.22
CA ASP A 13 -44.99 -11.28 -0.71
C ASP A 13 -43.59 -10.78 -1.09
N ARG A 14 -43.39 -9.47 -1.21
CA ARG A 14 -42.05 -8.86 -1.38
C ARG A 14 -41.15 -9.06 -0.16
N LEU A 15 -41.72 -9.00 1.05
CA LEU A 15 -40.97 -9.22 2.29
C LEU A 15 -40.66 -10.72 2.53
N LYS A 16 -41.50 -11.63 1.99
CA LYS A 16 -41.28 -13.08 2.04
C LYS A 16 -40.41 -13.64 0.91
N ALA A 17 -40.26 -12.89 -0.19
CA ALA A 17 -39.30 -13.25 -1.20
C ALA A 17 -37.89 -13.10 -0.59
N LYS A 18 -37.34 -14.20 -0.05
CA LYS A 18 -35.91 -14.32 0.25
C LYS A 18 -35.18 -13.91 -1.04
N SER A 19 -34.73 -12.66 -1.11
CA SER A 19 -33.92 -12.17 -2.20
C SER A 19 -32.70 -13.08 -2.27
N LYS A 20 -32.68 -14.00 -3.24
CA LYS A 20 -31.52 -14.82 -3.49
C LYS A 20 -30.39 -13.86 -3.84
N VAL A 21 -29.42 -13.74 -2.97
CA VAL A 21 -28.22 -12.95 -3.22
C VAL A 21 -27.61 -13.48 -4.52
N THR A 22 -27.67 -12.69 -5.57
CA THR A 22 -27.11 -13.06 -6.87
C THR A 22 -25.63 -12.75 -6.91
N MET A 23 -24.87 -13.45 -7.76
CA MET A 23 -23.44 -13.20 -7.94
C MET A 23 -23.19 -11.74 -8.39
N ALA A 24 -24.06 -11.20 -9.26
CA ALA A 24 -24.00 -9.81 -9.67
C ALA A 24 -24.18 -8.83 -8.50
N PHE A 25 -25.14 -9.09 -7.60
CA PHE A 25 -25.34 -8.25 -6.42
C PHE A 25 -24.13 -8.32 -5.47
N LEU A 26 -23.61 -9.52 -5.22
CA LEU A 26 -22.41 -9.69 -4.40
C LEU A 26 -21.19 -8.98 -5.03
N GLY A 27 -21.00 -9.15 -6.34
CA GLY A 27 -19.94 -8.47 -7.09
C GLY A 27 -20.04 -6.95 -7.00
N MET A 28 -21.25 -6.41 -7.14
CA MET A 28 -21.51 -4.98 -6.98
C MET A 28 -21.14 -4.49 -5.57
N VAL A 29 -21.55 -5.20 -4.52
CA VAL A 29 -21.24 -4.81 -3.13
C VAL A 29 -19.73 -4.84 -2.89
N ILE A 30 -19.04 -5.90 -3.31
CA ILE A 30 -17.58 -6.02 -3.17
C ILE A 30 -16.85 -4.90 -3.91
N ALA A 31 -17.28 -4.58 -5.15
CA ALA A 31 -16.68 -3.50 -5.93
C ALA A 31 -16.84 -2.13 -5.24
N HIS A 32 -18.02 -1.82 -4.72
CA HIS A 32 -18.27 -0.55 -4.02
C HIS A 32 -17.50 -0.46 -2.70
N LEU A 33 -17.41 -1.54 -1.93
CA LEU A 33 -16.53 -1.60 -0.76
C LEU A 33 -15.06 -1.42 -1.15
N GLY A 34 -14.65 -2.00 -2.27
CA GLY A 34 -13.30 -1.82 -2.82
C GLY A 34 -12.99 -0.35 -3.12
N ILE A 35 -13.93 0.39 -3.70
CA ILE A 35 -13.78 1.84 -3.93
C ILE A 35 -13.61 2.58 -2.58
N ALA A 36 -14.42 2.26 -1.58
CA ALA A 36 -14.32 2.91 -0.27
C ALA A 36 -12.95 2.64 0.39
N VAL A 37 -12.47 1.39 0.34
CA VAL A 37 -11.15 1.00 0.86
C VAL A 37 -10.02 1.69 0.08
N PHE A 38 -10.12 1.76 -1.25
CA PHE A 38 -9.15 2.45 -2.11
C PHE A 38 -9.04 3.93 -1.76
N VAL A 39 -10.19 4.63 -1.69
CA VAL A 39 -10.24 6.07 -1.37
C VAL A 39 -9.69 6.33 0.03
N LEU A 40 -10.06 5.51 1.01
CA LEU A 40 -9.53 5.62 2.36
C LEU A 40 -8.00 5.48 2.36
N GLY A 41 -7.47 4.43 1.73
CA GLY A 41 -6.03 4.20 1.61
C GLY A 41 -5.31 5.37 0.94
N ALA A 42 -5.81 5.83 -0.20
CA ALA A 42 -5.23 6.95 -0.95
C ALA A 42 -5.24 8.25 -0.15
N THR A 43 -6.37 8.58 0.48
CA THR A 43 -6.50 9.81 1.29
C THR A 43 -5.56 9.79 2.49
N VAL A 44 -5.54 8.69 3.26
CA VAL A 44 -4.69 8.59 4.43
C VAL A 44 -3.21 8.60 4.06
N THR A 45 -2.82 7.87 3.01
CA THR A 45 -1.42 7.87 2.52
C THR A 45 -0.98 9.26 2.09
N THR A 46 -1.84 10.01 1.40
CA THR A 46 -1.49 11.34 0.89
C THR A 46 -1.47 12.41 1.99
N GLN A 47 -2.42 12.37 2.93
CA GLN A 47 -2.56 13.40 3.96
C GLN A 47 -1.66 13.17 5.17
N LEU A 48 -1.40 11.92 5.53
CA LEU A 48 -0.62 11.56 6.72
C LEU A 48 0.74 10.93 6.37
N GLY A 49 1.06 10.84 5.09
CA GLY A 49 2.39 10.44 4.62
C GLY A 49 3.44 11.50 5.02
N ILE A 50 4.58 11.03 5.49
CA ILE A 50 5.71 11.91 5.86
C ILE A 50 6.91 11.54 5.00
N GLU A 51 7.52 12.53 4.40
CA GLU A 51 8.76 12.42 3.65
C GLU A 51 9.77 13.40 4.24
N LYS A 52 10.98 12.93 4.52
CA LYS A 52 12.10 13.77 4.97
C LYS A 52 13.38 13.39 4.26
N ASP A 53 14.00 14.38 3.65
CA ASP A 53 15.40 14.34 3.18
C ASP A 53 16.28 14.96 4.26
N ILE A 54 17.18 14.17 4.83
CA ILE A 54 18.00 14.58 5.96
C ILE A 54 19.45 14.15 5.74
N LYS A 55 20.35 14.94 6.29
CA LYS A 55 21.75 14.57 6.45
C LYS A 55 21.88 13.73 7.73
N MET A 56 22.49 12.56 7.64
CA MET A 56 22.75 11.70 8.79
C MET A 56 24.21 11.32 8.88
N THR A 57 24.75 11.38 10.09
CA THR A 57 26.08 10.90 10.46
C THR A 57 25.93 9.52 11.16
N ILE A 58 27.02 8.73 11.16
CA ILE A 58 27.03 7.41 11.81
C ILE A 58 26.68 7.56 13.30
N GLY A 59 25.72 6.77 13.77
CA GLY A 59 25.19 6.79 15.14
C GLY A 59 24.07 7.81 15.36
N GLU A 60 23.77 8.65 14.38
CA GLU A 60 22.68 9.61 14.49
C GLU A 60 21.31 8.96 14.43
N THR A 61 20.38 9.47 15.21
CA THR A 61 18.99 8.97 15.28
C THR A 61 18.02 10.07 14.84
N GLN A 62 17.10 9.69 13.95
CA GLN A 62 16.00 10.56 13.51
C GLN A 62 14.67 9.93 13.83
N THR A 63 13.80 10.68 14.51
CA THR A 63 12.45 10.23 14.86
C THR A 63 11.43 10.72 13.84
N ILE A 64 10.71 9.80 13.20
CA ILE A 64 9.67 10.09 12.22
C ILE A 64 8.44 9.22 12.52
N ALA A 65 7.27 9.83 12.69
CA ALA A 65 6.00 9.15 13.00
C ALA A 65 6.09 8.18 14.19
N GLY A 66 6.93 8.50 15.21
CA GLY A 66 7.13 7.66 16.39
C GLY A 66 7.99 6.42 16.15
N TYR A 67 8.74 6.41 15.05
CA TYR A 67 9.81 5.44 14.75
C TYR A 67 11.15 6.14 14.80
N ASP A 68 12.14 5.53 15.47
CA ASP A 68 13.49 6.03 15.58
C ASP A 68 14.36 5.28 14.57
N PHE A 69 14.90 6.04 13.60
CA PHE A 69 15.79 5.54 12.57
C PHE A 69 17.23 5.84 13.00
N VAL A 70 17.99 4.81 13.30
CA VAL A 70 19.39 4.90 13.71
C VAL A 70 20.28 4.54 12.51
N PHE A 71 21.11 5.49 12.09
CA PHE A 71 22.04 5.28 10.98
C PHE A 71 23.31 4.62 11.48
N ASN A 72 23.49 3.32 11.21
CA ASN A 72 24.65 2.55 11.67
C ASN A 72 25.88 2.75 10.78
N GLY A 73 25.68 3.15 9.53
CA GLY A 73 26.75 3.44 8.59
C GLY A 73 26.48 2.99 7.17
N VAL A 74 27.50 3.10 6.34
CA VAL A 74 27.49 2.69 4.93
C VAL A 74 28.74 1.87 4.65
N SER A 75 28.61 0.78 3.93
CA SER A 75 29.70 -0.07 3.49
C SER A 75 29.74 -0.20 1.95
N PRO A 76 30.93 -0.34 1.36
CA PRO A 76 31.04 -0.66 -0.05
C PRO A 76 30.35 -2.00 -0.37
N HIS A 77 29.62 -2.06 -1.46
CA HIS A 77 28.95 -3.27 -1.94
C HIS A 77 29.13 -3.39 -3.44
N ALA A 78 29.63 -4.53 -3.89
CA ALA A 78 29.85 -4.80 -5.31
C ALA A 78 29.35 -6.19 -5.67
N LYS A 79 28.77 -6.29 -6.87
CA LYS A 79 28.38 -7.54 -7.54
C LYS A 79 28.92 -7.52 -8.97
N ASP A 80 28.73 -8.62 -9.69
CA ASP A 80 29.30 -8.82 -11.04
C ASP A 80 28.93 -7.71 -12.04
N ASN A 81 27.77 -7.08 -11.89
CA ASN A 81 27.23 -6.10 -12.85
C ASN A 81 27.13 -4.67 -12.31
N TYR A 82 27.43 -4.44 -11.02
CA TYR A 82 27.44 -3.11 -10.41
C TYR A 82 28.40 -3.02 -9.21
N SER A 83 28.81 -1.82 -8.91
CA SER A 83 29.48 -1.44 -7.66
C SER A 83 28.65 -0.35 -6.98
N GLY A 84 28.82 -0.17 -5.68
CA GLY A 84 28.09 0.87 -4.97
C GLY A 84 28.25 0.78 -3.46
N PHE A 85 27.24 1.25 -2.77
CA PHE A 85 27.20 1.35 -1.34
C PHE A 85 25.89 0.79 -0.79
N ILE A 86 25.97 0.13 0.36
CA ILE A 86 24.80 -0.33 1.12
C ILE A 86 24.78 0.36 2.46
N GLY A 87 23.64 0.98 2.77
CA GLY A 87 23.37 1.59 4.07
C GLY A 87 22.88 0.57 5.08
N ASP A 88 23.14 0.80 6.34
CA ASP A 88 22.59 0.04 7.46
C ASP A 88 21.83 0.98 8.39
N ILE A 89 20.51 0.79 8.48
CA ILE A 89 19.62 1.63 9.28
C ILE A 89 18.73 0.73 10.13
N SER A 90 18.92 0.81 11.44
CA SER A 90 18.07 0.12 12.40
C SER A 90 16.86 0.96 12.76
N VAL A 91 15.68 0.37 12.76
CA VAL A 91 14.43 1.06 13.09
C VAL A 91 13.87 0.54 14.40
N PHE A 92 13.59 1.45 15.33
CA PHE A 92 13.01 1.15 16.63
C PHE A 92 11.65 1.82 16.80
N LYS A 93 10.82 1.23 17.65
CA LYS A 93 9.59 1.82 18.15
C LYS A 93 9.43 1.46 19.61
N ASN A 94 9.25 2.47 20.48
CA ASN A 94 9.18 2.26 21.92
C ASN A 94 10.35 1.41 22.47
N ASN A 95 11.57 1.75 22.06
CA ASN A 95 12.82 1.06 22.42
C ASN A 95 12.91 -0.43 21.96
N LYS A 96 11.97 -0.90 21.14
CA LYS A 96 12.04 -2.25 20.55
C LYS A 96 12.45 -2.15 19.08
N LYS A 97 13.43 -2.97 18.67
CA LYS A 97 13.81 -3.06 17.26
C LYS A 97 12.63 -3.64 16.46
N VAL A 98 12.19 -2.88 15.46
CA VAL A 98 11.10 -3.26 14.56
C VAL A 98 11.65 -3.95 13.33
N THR A 99 12.66 -3.35 12.71
CA THR A 99 13.26 -3.84 11.46
C THR A 99 14.66 -3.28 11.27
N GLN A 100 15.35 -3.80 10.25
CA GLN A 100 16.61 -3.26 9.75
C GLN A 100 16.45 -3.03 8.25
N LEU A 101 16.78 -1.83 7.80
CA LEU A 101 16.66 -1.39 6.42
C LEU A 101 18.05 -1.21 5.81
N ASN A 102 18.24 -1.79 4.63
CA ASN A 102 19.51 -1.77 3.92
C ASN A 102 19.31 -1.16 2.52
N PRO A 103 19.16 0.18 2.40
CA PRO A 103 19.10 0.83 1.11
C PRO A 103 20.44 0.75 0.39
N GLU A 104 20.39 0.58 -0.94
CA GLU A 104 21.62 0.51 -1.75
C GLU A 104 21.67 1.67 -2.73
N LYS A 105 22.89 2.17 -2.96
CA LYS A 105 23.19 3.03 -4.09
C LYS A 105 24.09 2.29 -5.04
N ARG A 106 23.58 1.97 -6.22
CA ARG A 106 24.25 1.16 -7.23
C ARG A 106 24.75 2.03 -8.38
N LEU A 107 25.94 1.74 -8.85
CA LEU A 107 26.51 2.27 -10.07
C LEU A 107 26.69 1.09 -11.03
N TYR A 108 25.88 1.03 -12.06
CA TYR A 108 25.96 0.01 -13.08
C TYR A 108 27.11 0.31 -14.06
N GLN A 109 27.60 -0.70 -14.78
CA GLN A 109 28.65 -0.56 -15.79
C GLN A 109 28.28 0.43 -16.91
N THR A 110 27.01 0.72 -17.09
CA THR A 110 26.50 1.76 -18.00
C THR A 110 26.76 3.18 -17.51
N GLY A 111 27.31 3.35 -16.28
CA GLY A 111 27.61 4.66 -15.68
C GLY A 111 26.43 5.37 -15.05
N MET A 112 25.21 4.80 -15.07
CA MET A 112 24.04 5.41 -14.45
C MET A 112 23.92 5.00 -12.97
N PRO A 113 23.89 5.97 -12.01
CA PRO A 113 23.63 5.68 -10.62
C PRO A 113 22.15 5.36 -10.42
N MET A 114 21.86 4.30 -9.67
CA MET A 114 20.52 3.87 -9.30
C MET A 114 20.41 3.74 -7.78
N THR A 115 19.34 4.27 -7.22
CA THR A 115 19.05 4.14 -5.79
C THR A 115 18.01 3.04 -5.60
N GLU A 116 18.40 2.01 -4.86
CA GLU A 116 17.52 0.91 -4.43
C GLU A 116 17.09 1.18 -3.00
N ALA A 117 15.83 1.48 -2.83
CA ALA A 117 15.29 1.74 -1.52
C ALA A 117 14.97 0.45 -0.77
N SER A 118 15.17 0.48 0.54
CA SER A 118 14.75 -0.59 1.43
C SER A 118 13.38 -0.29 2.02
N ILE A 119 12.49 -1.27 2.02
CA ILE A 119 11.09 -1.11 2.43
C ILE A 119 10.76 -2.15 3.50
N ASP A 120 10.16 -1.69 4.60
CA ASP A 120 9.52 -2.56 5.60
C ASP A 120 8.01 -2.45 5.48
N PRO A 121 7.39 -3.41 4.79
CA PRO A 121 5.96 -3.36 4.50
C PRO A 121 5.11 -3.91 5.65
N SER A 122 4.01 -3.22 5.98
CA SER A 122 3.03 -3.66 6.97
C SER A 122 1.60 -3.35 6.51
N ILE A 123 0.60 -4.00 7.11
CA ILE A 123 -0.82 -3.75 6.79
C ILE A 123 -1.22 -2.30 7.10
N THR A 124 -0.63 -1.71 8.14
CA THR A 124 -0.99 -0.37 8.61
C THR A 124 -0.08 0.74 8.10
N ARG A 125 1.15 0.40 7.68
CA ARG A 125 2.12 1.38 7.20
C ARG A 125 3.26 0.71 6.43
N ASP A 126 3.91 1.44 5.54
CA ASP A 126 5.21 1.07 5.00
C ASP A 126 6.25 2.09 5.46
N LEU A 127 7.40 1.59 5.93
CA LEU A 127 8.60 2.39 6.18
C LEU A 127 9.54 2.20 4.99
N TYR A 128 10.05 3.31 4.49
CA TYR A 128 10.83 3.32 3.28
C TYR A 128 12.07 4.19 3.49
N VAL A 129 13.23 3.68 3.16
CA VAL A 129 14.49 4.43 3.25
C VAL A 129 15.25 4.32 1.94
N ALA A 130 15.75 5.43 1.45
CA ALA A 130 16.62 5.51 0.29
C ALA A 130 17.93 6.20 0.66
N LEU A 131 19.06 5.67 0.16
CA LEU A 131 20.37 6.24 0.33
C LEU A 131 20.66 7.23 -0.80
N GLY A 132 20.96 8.49 -0.44
CA GLY A 132 21.31 9.54 -1.38
C GLY A 132 22.80 9.62 -1.66
N GLU A 133 23.35 10.84 -1.66
CA GLU A 133 24.77 11.11 -1.92
C GLU A 133 25.59 11.13 -0.63
N SER A 134 26.86 10.78 -0.77
CA SER A 134 27.86 11.01 0.27
C SER A 134 28.11 12.51 0.41
N LEU A 135 28.11 12.99 1.64
CA LEU A 135 28.32 14.40 1.98
C LEU A 135 29.65 14.57 2.71
N GLU A 136 30.10 15.81 2.84
CA GLU A 136 31.31 16.14 3.57
C GLU A 136 31.25 15.66 5.04
N GLY A 137 32.38 15.22 5.59
CA GLY A 137 32.49 14.76 6.97
C GLY A 137 31.98 13.33 7.21
N GLY A 138 31.85 12.49 6.17
CA GLY A 138 31.39 11.11 6.30
C GLY A 138 29.89 10.96 6.52
N ALA A 139 29.14 12.04 6.36
CA ALA A 139 27.68 12.00 6.42
C ALA A 139 27.07 11.56 5.08
N TRP A 140 25.85 11.13 5.12
CA TRP A 140 25.07 10.74 3.94
C TRP A 140 23.71 11.45 3.89
N SER A 141 23.25 11.76 2.70
CA SER A 141 21.87 12.13 2.51
C SER A 141 21.01 10.87 2.61
N VAL A 142 19.99 10.91 3.46
CA VAL A 142 19.07 9.80 3.66
C VAL A 142 17.66 10.31 3.50
N ARG A 143 16.89 9.66 2.64
CA ARG A 143 15.48 9.98 2.44
C ARG A 143 14.63 8.93 3.11
N ILE A 144 13.79 9.37 4.04
CA ILE A 144 12.93 8.51 4.85
C ILE A 144 11.48 8.83 4.54
N TYR A 145 10.69 7.79 4.26
CA TYR A 145 9.26 7.88 4.07
C TYR A 145 8.51 7.05 5.11
N TYR A 146 7.47 7.63 5.64
CA TYR A 146 6.42 6.95 6.37
C TYR A 146 5.13 7.02 5.55
N LYS A 147 4.63 5.89 5.08
CA LYS A 147 3.41 5.82 4.24
C LYS A 147 2.35 4.95 4.93
N PRO A 148 1.39 5.57 5.64
CA PRO A 148 0.31 4.83 6.28
C PRO A 148 -0.69 4.33 5.23
N LEU A 149 -1.23 3.14 5.44
CA LEU A 149 -2.30 2.49 4.65
C LEU A 149 -2.06 2.39 3.13
N VAL A 150 -0.82 2.52 2.66
CA VAL A 150 -0.53 2.44 1.22
C VAL A 150 -0.98 1.10 0.62
N ARG A 151 -0.94 0.00 1.39
CA ARG A 151 -1.41 -1.32 0.97
C ARG A 151 -2.91 -1.42 0.78
N TRP A 152 -3.68 -0.55 1.42
CA TRP A 152 -5.13 -0.50 1.28
C TRP A 152 -5.55 -0.01 -0.10
N ILE A 153 -4.71 0.79 -0.77
CA ILE A 153 -4.90 1.18 -2.18
C ILE A 153 -4.93 -0.08 -3.06
N TRP A 154 -3.96 -0.97 -2.89
CA TRP A 154 -3.89 -2.23 -3.64
C TRP A 154 -5.02 -3.19 -3.27
N LEU A 155 -5.34 -3.29 -1.99
CA LEU A 155 -6.46 -4.11 -1.51
C LEU A 155 -7.78 -3.64 -2.13
N GLY A 156 -8.04 -2.32 -2.11
CA GLY A 156 -9.23 -1.74 -2.73
C GLY A 156 -9.31 -2.03 -4.23
N GLY A 157 -8.19 -1.88 -4.95
CA GLY A 157 -8.10 -2.21 -6.37
C GLY A 157 -8.39 -3.69 -6.66
N LEU A 158 -7.85 -4.60 -5.86
CA LEU A 158 -8.15 -6.04 -5.97
C LEU A 158 -9.62 -6.34 -5.70
N MET A 159 -10.22 -5.72 -4.70
CA MET A 159 -11.65 -5.88 -4.40
C MET A 159 -12.53 -5.38 -5.56
N ILE A 160 -12.19 -4.26 -6.19
CA ILE A 160 -12.90 -3.75 -7.37
C ILE A 160 -12.82 -4.76 -8.51
N ALA A 161 -11.63 -5.26 -8.80
CA ALA A 161 -11.41 -6.24 -9.88
C ALA A 161 -12.19 -7.55 -9.63
N LEU A 162 -12.12 -8.09 -8.40
CA LEU A 162 -12.86 -9.30 -8.02
C LEU A 162 -14.37 -9.08 -8.08
N GLY A 163 -14.87 -7.93 -7.60
CA GLY A 163 -16.28 -7.58 -7.66
C GLY A 163 -16.79 -7.49 -9.11
N ALA A 164 -16.01 -6.88 -9.99
CA ALA A 164 -16.33 -6.80 -11.42
C ALA A 164 -16.36 -8.19 -12.07
N LEU A 165 -15.39 -9.05 -11.79
CA LEU A 165 -15.36 -10.44 -12.30
C LEU A 165 -16.58 -11.24 -11.84
N LEU A 166 -16.94 -11.16 -10.55
CA LEU A 166 -18.13 -11.84 -10.03
C LEU A 166 -19.41 -11.35 -10.71
N ALA A 167 -19.52 -10.07 -10.98
CA ALA A 167 -20.66 -9.51 -11.69
C ALA A 167 -20.71 -9.98 -13.16
N ALA A 168 -19.55 -10.04 -13.83
CA ALA A 168 -19.45 -10.44 -15.24
C ALA A 168 -19.79 -11.94 -15.46
N VAL A 169 -19.47 -12.81 -14.50
CA VAL A 169 -19.73 -14.27 -14.58
C VAL A 169 -21.19 -14.61 -14.23
N ASP A 170 -22.01 -13.65 -13.79
CA ASP A 170 -23.42 -13.92 -13.49
C ASP A 170 -24.18 -14.38 -14.75
N ARG A 171 -24.76 -15.57 -14.70
CA ARG A 171 -25.48 -16.22 -15.81
C ARG A 171 -26.55 -15.36 -16.46
N ARG A 172 -27.08 -14.36 -15.76
CA ARG A 172 -28.09 -13.43 -16.27
C ARG A 172 -27.56 -12.56 -17.41
N TYR A 173 -26.26 -12.23 -17.40
CA TYR A 173 -25.63 -11.47 -18.46
C TYR A 173 -25.15 -12.36 -19.63
N LEU A 174 -24.71 -13.58 -19.34
CA LEU A 174 -24.24 -14.54 -20.34
C LEU A 174 -25.36 -15.04 -21.27
N VAL A 175 -26.59 -15.13 -20.80
CA VAL A 175 -27.73 -15.60 -21.61
C VAL A 175 -28.22 -14.52 -22.58
N ARG A 176 -28.04 -13.24 -22.27
CA ARG A 176 -28.50 -12.11 -23.09
C ARG A 176 -27.67 -11.89 -24.36
N VAL A 177 -26.47 -12.44 -24.43
CA VAL A 177 -25.56 -12.32 -25.60
C VAL A 177 -25.85 -13.39 -26.65
N LYS A 178 -26.66 -14.41 -26.36
CA LYS A 178 -27.01 -15.52 -27.26
C LYS A 178 -28.39 -15.40 -27.95
N SER A 179 -29.10 -14.31 -27.71
CA SER A 179 -30.36 -13.98 -28.39
C SER A 179 -30.12 -12.73 -29.25
#